data_ee3823be2ce1f5ae565aa13e9e15e7ac
#
_entry.id   ee3823be2ce1f5ae565aa13e9e15e7ac
#
_cell.length_a   1.000
_cell.length_b   1.000
_cell.length_c   1.000
_cell.angle_alpha   90.00
_cell.angle_beta   90.00
_cell.angle_gamma   90.00
#
_symmetry.space_group_name_H-M   'P 1'
#
loop_
_entity.id
_entity.type
_entity.pdbx_description
1 polymer ?
#
loop_
_entity_poly.entity_id
_entity_poly.type
_entity_poly.pdbx_seq_one_letter_code
_entity_poly.pdbx_strand_id
1 'polypeptide(L)'
;FVGSRGLGDVYKRQAKYLDVSPASATEMVQRLAKNGFVDYVPYKGTCLTEKGLDHGMMMKRRHRLAEVLLTKLPFEGDVHETACRLEHAFNDDLELCISLLLGNPTIDPSGRNIPPANPRIADKIGLEPKFSSLASLESSNSGDIIMILTTAGDREILEQTGLKIGDKITRNDGELWCGDKLLQIEDSLAEKIILRCI
;
A
#
# COMPACT_ATOMS: atom_id res chain seq x y z
N PHE A 1 17.55 13.13 20.58
CA PHE A 1 18.26 14.23 21.25
C PHE A 1 19.50 14.59 20.44
N VAL A 2 19.47 15.67 19.68
CA VAL A 2 20.65 16.18 18.99
C VAL A 2 21.23 17.29 19.86
N GLY A 3 22.36 16.96 20.48
CA GLY A 3 23.14 17.88 21.30
C GLY A 3 23.50 19.18 20.57
N SER A 4 23.70 20.21 21.34
CA SER A 4 24.00 21.60 21.05
C SER A 4 25.11 21.87 20.04
N ARG A 5 24.89 21.61 18.78
CA ARG A 5 25.67 22.20 17.66
C ARG A 5 24.78 23.24 17.00
N GLY A 6 25.36 24.42 16.75
CA GLY A 6 24.69 25.64 16.36
C GLY A 6 23.53 25.49 15.38
N LEU A 7 22.41 26.01 15.77
CA LEU A 7 21.07 25.86 15.17
C LEU A 7 20.94 26.32 13.72
N GLY A 8 21.82 27.19 13.24
CA GLY A 8 21.93 27.53 11.82
C GLY A 8 22.25 26.33 10.93
N ASP A 9 22.93 25.31 11.46
CA ASP A 9 23.33 24.13 10.69
C ASP A 9 22.20 23.10 10.56
N VAL A 10 21.27 23.02 11.51
CA VAL A 10 20.12 22.11 11.44
C VAL A 10 19.16 22.54 10.33
N TYR A 11 18.82 23.80 10.25
CA TYR A 11 17.96 24.34 9.18
C TYR A 11 18.62 24.29 7.81
N LYS A 12 19.92 24.54 7.73
CA LYS A 12 20.67 24.40 6.48
C LYS A 12 20.69 22.95 5.99
N ARG A 13 20.80 21.98 6.91
CA ARG A 13 20.73 20.55 6.56
C ARG A 13 19.33 20.13 6.13
N GLN A 14 18.28 20.56 6.82
CA GLN A 14 16.89 20.29 6.42
C GLN A 14 16.56 20.95 5.07
N ALA A 15 16.94 22.20 4.87
CA ALA A 15 16.75 22.89 3.61
C ALA A 15 17.48 22.17 2.46
N LYS A 16 18.72 21.73 2.69
CA LYS A 16 19.50 20.97 1.71
C LYS A 16 18.90 19.59 1.41
N TYR A 17 18.37 18.91 2.43
CA TYR A 17 17.73 17.60 2.26
C TYR A 17 16.42 17.70 1.48
N LEU A 18 15.66 18.78 1.67
CA LEU A 18 14.38 19.05 1.00
C LEU A 18 14.54 19.83 -0.31
N ASP A 19 15.75 20.19 -0.69
CA ASP A 19 16.07 21.04 -1.86
C ASP A 19 15.27 22.36 -1.89
N VAL A 20 15.12 23.00 -0.71
CA VAL A 20 14.41 24.26 -0.54
C VAL A 20 15.30 25.31 0.14
N SER A 21 14.93 26.57 0.04
CA SER A 21 15.63 27.63 0.75
C SER A 21 15.46 27.51 2.28
N PRO A 22 16.43 27.97 3.11
CA PRO A 22 16.29 27.99 4.56
C PRO A 22 15.05 28.75 5.05
N ALA A 23 14.66 29.82 4.36
CA ALA A 23 13.45 30.58 4.65
C ALA A 23 12.20 29.72 4.42
N SER A 24 12.12 29.04 3.27
CA SER A 24 11.01 28.13 2.94
C SER A 24 10.91 26.97 3.94
N ALA A 25 12.05 26.37 4.34
CA ALA A 25 12.08 25.32 5.35
C ALA A 25 11.52 25.81 6.70
N THR A 26 11.89 27.03 7.12
CA THR A 26 11.38 27.63 8.35
C THR A 26 9.88 27.88 8.27
N GLU A 27 9.38 28.41 7.16
CA GLU A 27 7.95 28.64 6.94
C GLU A 27 7.16 27.33 6.96
N MET A 28 7.67 26.27 6.33
CA MET A 28 7.07 24.93 6.38
C MET A 28 6.97 24.40 7.81
N VAL A 29 8.04 24.52 8.61
CA VAL A 29 8.04 24.10 10.01
C VAL A 29 7.04 24.90 10.84
N GLN A 30 6.97 26.24 10.67
CA GLN A 30 5.99 27.08 11.34
C GLN A 30 4.56 26.69 10.97
N ARG A 31 4.31 26.37 9.70
CA ARG A 31 2.99 25.89 9.24
C ARG A 31 2.62 24.53 9.86
N LEU A 32 3.58 23.60 9.95
CA LEU A 32 3.38 22.33 10.62
C LEU A 32 3.10 22.51 12.11
N ALA A 33 3.81 23.45 12.77
CA ALA A 33 3.58 23.78 14.17
C ALA A 33 2.20 24.40 14.40
N LYS A 34 1.77 25.32 13.52
CA LYS A 34 0.43 25.90 13.57
C LYS A 34 -0.67 24.85 13.44
N ASN A 35 -0.42 23.80 12.67
CA ASN A 35 -1.33 22.67 12.50
C ASN A 35 -1.20 21.60 13.61
N GLY A 36 -0.29 21.79 14.56
CA GLY A 36 -0.08 20.90 15.70
C GLY A 36 0.63 19.58 15.37
N PHE A 37 1.34 19.49 14.24
CA PHE A 37 2.12 18.30 13.88
C PHE A 37 3.52 18.28 14.48
N VAL A 38 4.07 19.46 14.82
CA VAL A 38 5.37 19.58 15.43
C VAL A 38 5.32 20.61 16.56
N ASP A 39 6.11 20.38 17.59
CA ASP A 39 6.46 21.39 18.59
C ASP A 39 7.69 22.13 18.08
N TYR A 40 7.51 23.39 17.80
CA TYR A 40 8.58 24.28 17.29
C TYR A 40 8.97 25.30 18.34
N VAL A 41 10.22 25.28 18.72
CA VAL A 41 10.80 26.33 19.58
C VAL A 41 11.90 27.04 18.79
N PRO A 42 11.74 28.34 18.52
CA PRO A 42 12.77 29.10 17.84
C PRO A 42 14.14 28.89 18.48
N TYR A 43 15.14 28.62 17.65
CA TYR A 43 16.51 28.34 18.07
C TYR A 43 16.75 27.08 18.93
N LYS A 44 15.75 26.29 19.25
CA LYS A 44 15.89 25.01 19.99
C LYS A 44 15.59 23.76 19.17
N GLY A 45 14.92 23.93 18.04
CA GLY A 45 14.60 22.85 17.11
C GLY A 45 13.13 22.52 17.05
N THR A 46 12.83 21.35 16.47
CA THR A 46 11.48 20.79 16.32
C THR A 46 11.43 19.36 16.75
N CYS A 47 10.30 18.98 17.38
CA CYS A 47 9.96 17.60 17.67
C CYS A 47 8.58 17.28 17.08
N LEU A 48 8.36 16.05 16.64
CA LEU A 48 7.01 15.61 16.26
C LEU A 48 6.14 15.54 17.51
N THR A 49 4.92 16.01 17.39
CA THR A 49 3.86 15.74 18.36
C THR A 49 3.33 14.31 18.14
N GLU A 50 2.52 13.78 19.03
CA GLU A 50 1.80 12.52 18.85
C GLU A 50 0.97 12.56 17.56
N LYS A 51 0.20 13.64 17.34
CA LYS A 51 -0.53 13.88 16.10
C LYS A 51 0.38 13.87 14.86
N GLY A 52 1.57 14.47 14.97
CA GLY A 52 2.54 14.49 13.88
C GLY A 52 3.11 13.12 13.58
N LEU A 53 3.37 12.33 14.62
CA LEU A 53 3.85 10.95 14.49
C LEU A 53 2.78 10.07 13.82
N ASP A 54 1.55 10.13 14.28
CA ASP A 54 0.41 9.36 13.73
C ASP A 54 0.18 9.70 12.26
N HIS A 55 0.19 11.00 11.92
CA HIS A 55 0.06 11.45 10.54
C HIS A 55 1.22 10.94 9.67
N GLY A 56 2.44 11.02 10.16
CA GLY A 56 3.62 10.50 9.46
C GLY A 56 3.58 8.99 9.23
N MET A 57 3.11 8.24 10.22
CA MET A 57 2.94 6.79 10.10
C MET A 57 1.84 6.43 9.10
N MET A 58 0.72 7.16 9.11
CA MET A 58 -0.37 7.01 8.14
C MET A 58 0.12 7.26 6.70
N MET A 59 0.81 8.39 6.46
CA MET A 59 1.36 8.70 5.14
C MET A 59 2.35 7.64 4.68
N LYS A 60 3.24 7.21 5.57
CA LYS A 60 4.20 6.14 5.27
C LYS A 60 3.53 4.81 4.94
N ARG A 61 2.42 4.47 5.60
CA ARG A 61 1.62 3.30 5.26
C ARG A 61 1.02 3.43 3.87
N ARG A 62 0.37 4.55 3.57
CA ARG A 62 -0.26 4.82 2.26
C ARG A 62 0.76 4.76 1.12
N HIS A 63 1.92 5.36 1.33
CA HIS A 63 3.03 5.28 0.37
C HIS A 63 3.41 3.83 0.06
N ARG A 64 3.67 3.02 1.10
CA ARG A 64 4.08 1.63 0.93
C ARG A 64 3.01 0.73 0.35
N LEU A 65 1.74 0.97 0.69
CA LEU A 65 0.61 0.30 0.04
C LEU A 65 0.52 0.67 -1.45
N ALA A 66 0.78 1.93 -1.80
CA ALA A 66 0.84 2.36 -3.20
C ALA A 66 2.00 1.70 -3.95
N GLU A 67 3.19 1.57 -3.34
CA GLU A 67 4.31 0.82 -3.94
C GLU A 67 3.92 -0.65 -4.19
N VAL A 68 3.30 -1.33 -3.22
CA VAL A 68 2.82 -2.72 -3.39
C VAL A 68 1.77 -2.81 -4.50
N LEU A 69 0.81 -1.88 -4.53
CA LEU A 69 -0.22 -1.84 -5.58
C LEU A 69 0.41 -1.70 -6.96
N LEU A 70 1.31 -0.74 -7.15
CA LEU A 70 1.95 -0.49 -8.44
C LEU A 70 2.78 -1.67 -8.94
N THR A 71 3.43 -2.42 -8.04
CA THR A 71 4.18 -3.63 -8.42
C THR A 71 3.29 -4.81 -8.80
N LYS A 72 2.01 -4.80 -8.38
CA LYS A 72 1.02 -5.81 -8.78
C LYS A 72 0.32 -5.47 -10.11
N LEU A 73 0.36 -4.21 -10.51
CA LEU A 73 -0.20 -3.75 -11.78
C LEU A 73 0.84 -3.88 -12.91
N PRO A 74 0.43 -3.95 -14.18
CA PRO A 74 1.34 -3.85 -15.32
C PRO A 74 1.81 -2.40 -15.51
N PHE A 75 2.53 -1.89 -14.50
CA PHE A 75 3.00 -0.52 -14.43
C PHE A 75 4.50 -0.46 -14.76
N GLU A 76 4.86 0.32 -15.80
CA GLU A 76 6.23 0.44 -16.31
C GLU A 76 6.93 1.74 -15.86
N GLY A 77 6.23 2.60 -15.13
CA GLY A 77 6.78 3.88 -14.65
C GLY A 77 7.62 3.74 -13.39
N ASP A 78 8.12 4.89 -12.89
CA ASP A 78 8.80 4.95 -11.59
C ASP A 78 7.79 4.71 -10.46
N VAL A 79 7.93 3.55 -9.80
CA VAL A 79 7.04 3.11 -8.73
C VAL A 79 7.10 4.07 -7.55
N HIS A 80 8.31 4.49 -7.13
CA HIS A 80 8.48 5.34 -5.96
C HIS A 80 7.93 6.75 -6.19
N GLU A 81 8.25 7.36 -7.33
CA GLU A 81 7.73 8.68 -7.69
C GLU A 81 6.19 8.68 -7.78
N THR A 82 5.63 7.63 -8.39
CA THR A 82 4.17 7.52 -8.52
C THR A 82 3.52 7.25 -7.18
N ALA A 83 4.09 6.42 -6.31
CA ALA A 83 3.60 6.19 -4.95
C ALA A 83 3.60 7.47 -4.11
N CYS A 84 4.62 8.35 -4.24
CA CYS A 84 4.66 9.66 -3.59
C CYS A 84 3.48 10.56 -3.98
N ARG A 85 2.97 10.44 -5.19
CA ARG A 85 1.78 11.20 -5.64
C ARG A 85 0.49 10.55 -5.16
N LEU A 86 0.41 9.22 -5.22
CA LEU A 86 -0.78 8.46 -4.85
C LEU A 86 -1.09 8.54 -3.36
N GLU A 87 -0.08 8.54 -2.48
CA GLU A 87 -0.29 8.58 -1.01
C GLU A 87 -1.16 9.75 -0.56
N HIS A 88 -1.06 10.89 -1.27
CA HIS A 88 -1.85 12.09 -0.99
C HIS A 88 -3.31 11.99 -1.46
N ALA A 89 -3.61 11.10 -2.40
CA ALA A 89 -4.97 10.86 -2.87
C ALA A 89 -5.73 9.84 -1.98
N PHE A 90 -5.03 9.11 -1.10
CA PHE A 90 -5.66 8.14 -0.22
C PHE A 90 -6.46 8.83 0.88
N ASN A 91 -7.72 8.44 1.01
CA ASN A 91 -8.52 8.59 2.22
C ASN A 91 -8.59 7.24 2.96
N ASP A 92 -9.26 7.19 4.11
CA ASP A 92 -9.37 5.98 4.92
C ASP A 92 -10.10 4.84 4.17
N ASP A 93 -11.13 5.16 3.37
CA ASP A 93 -11.89 4.16 2.63
C ASP A 93 -11.05 3.54 1.50
N LEU A 94 -10.29 4.37 0.76
CA LEU A 94 -9.40 3.88 -0.29
C LEU A 94 -8.24 3.06 0.30
N GLU A 95 -7.68 3.50 1.44
CA GLU A 95 -6.65 2.75 2.16
C GLU A 95 -7.17 1.38 2.58
N LEU A 96 -8.40 1.31 3.12
CA LEU A 96 -9.06 0.05 3.46
C LEU A 96 -9.21 -0.84 2.24
N CYS A 97 -9.80 -0.33 1.15
CA CYS A 97 -10.01 -1.09 -0.08
C CYS A 97 -8.71 -1.65 -0.64
N ILE A 98 -7.66 -0.83 -0.69
CA ILE A 98 -6.34 -1.27 -1.19
C ILE A 98 -5.70 -2.28 -0.25
N SER A 99 -5.80 -2.08 1.08
CA SER A 99 -5.29 -3.04 2.06
C SER A 99 -5.94 -4.41 1.88
N LEU A 100 -7.26 -4.46 1.72
CA LEU A 100 -8.02 -5.69 1.51
C LEU A 100 -7.65 -6.34 0.17
N LEU A 101 -7.62 -5.55 -0.92
CA LEU A 101 -7.27 -6.02 -2.25
C LEU A 101 -5.88 -6.68 -2.29
N LEU A 102 -4.94 -6.12 -1.54
CA LEU A 102 -3.56 -6.62 -1.47
C LEU A 102 -3.36 -7.73 -0.42
N GLY A 103 -4.42 -8.16 0.28
CA GLY A 103 -4.32 -9.16 1.36
C GLY A 103 -3.65 -8.61 2.63
N ASN A 104 -3.79 -7.30 2.88
CA ASN A 104 -3.23 -6.60 4.03
C ASN A 104 -1.71 -6.82 4.21
N PRO A 105 -0.86 -6.44 3.25
CA PRO A 105 0.56 -6.71 3.27
C PRO A 105 1.22 -6.01 4.46
N THR A 106 2.22 -6.68 5.05
CA THR A 106 3.02 -6.15 6.18
C THR A 106 4.39 -5.66 5.74
N ILE A 107 4.81 -5.99 4.51
CA ILE A 107 6.12 -5.67 3.95
C ILE A 107 5.95 -5.07 2.56
N ASP A 108 6.70 -4.02 2.25
CA ASP A 108 6.74 -3.38 0.94
C ASP A 108 7.70 -4.12 -0.03
N PRO A 109 7.71 -3.79 -1.34
CA PRO A 109 8.58 -4.45 -2.31
C PRO A 109 10.09 -4.32 -2.03
N SER A 110 10.49 -3.36 -1.19
CA SER A 110 11.88 -3.16 -0.75
C SER A 110 12.22 -3.91 0.54
N GLY A 111 11.30 -4.73 1.09
CA GLY A 111 11.49 -5.48 2.34
C GLY A 111 11.30 -4.67 3.61
N ARG A 112 10.73 -3.45 3.55
CA ARG A 112 10.49 -2.59 4.71
C ARG A 112 9.10 -2.84 5.29
N ASN A 113 8.97 -2.81 6.61
CA ASN A 113 7.69 -3.01 7.30
C ASN A 113 6.68 -1.90 6.97
N ILE A 114 5.49 -2.27 6.53
CA ILE A 114 4.36 -1.35 6.36
C ILE A 114 3.80 -1.03 7.75
N PRO A 115 3.69 0.25 8.14
CA PRO A 115 3.08 0.62 9.41
C PRO A 115 1.67 0.04 9.58
N PRO A 116 1.23 -0.26 10.82
CA PRO A 116 -0.12 -0.73 11.07
C PRO A 116 -1.16 0.29 10.59
N ALA A 117 -2.35 -0.18 10.27
CA ALA A 117 -3.48 0.66 9.95
C ALA A 117 -3.89 1.50 11.19
N ASN A 118 -4.42 2.70 10.94
CA ASN A 118 -4.96 3.48 12.03
C ASN A 118 -6.21 2.77 12.63
N PRO A 119 -6.57 3.04 13.90
CA PRO A 119 -7.68 2.35 14.57
C PRO A 119 -9.02 2.44 13.83
N ARG A 120 -9.26 3.51 13.06
CA ARG A 120 -10.53 3.70 12.33
C ARG A 120 -10.79 2.65 11.25
N ILE A 121 -9.72 2.11 10.66
CA ILE A 121 -9.81 1.12 9.60
C ILE A 121 -9.28 -0.25 10.03
N ALA A 122 -8.50 -0.33 11.09
CA ALA A 122 -7.92 -1.58 11.59
C ALA A 122 -9.02 -2.62 11.92
N ASP A 123 -10.06 -2.19 12.62
CA ASP A 123 -11.19 -3.06 12.99
C ASP A 123 -11.95 -3.54 11.75
N LYS A 124 -12.09 -2.70 10.74
CA LYS A 124 -12.77 -3.03 9.48
C LYS A 124 -11.99 -4.06 8.66
N ILE A 125 -10.66 -3.98 8.63
CA ILE A 125 -9.81 -4.94 7.90
C ILE A 125 -10.08 -6.37 8.38
N GLY A 126 -10.42 -6.57 9.66
CA GLY A 126 -10.74 -7.88 10.22
C GLY A 126 -12.16 -8.39 9.97
N LEU A 127 -13.09 -7.49 9.59
CA LEU A 127 -14.53 -7.78 9.42
C LEU A 127 -14.94 -7.94 7.95
N GLU A 128 -14.19 -7.33 7.04
CA GLU A 128 -14.51 -7.35 5.60
C GLU A 128 -14.11 -8.68 4.95
N PRO A 129 -14.73 -9.03 3.81
CA PRO A 129 -14.35 -10.21 3.04
C PRO A 129 -12.85 -10.22 2.75
N LYS A 130 -12.22 -11.36 2.92
CA LYS A 130 -10.82 -11.51 2.56
C LYS A 130 -10.68 -11.55 1.04
N PHE A 131 -9.69 -10.84 0.54
CA PHE A 131 -9.26 -10.96 -0.85
C PHE A 131 -7.92 -11.69 -0.89
N SER A 132 -7.75 -12.57 -1.85
CA SER A 132 -6.48 -13.25 -2.09
C SER A 132 -6.26 -13.41 -3.59
N SER A 133 -5.01 -13.61 -4.00
CA SER A 133 -4.76 -14.08 -5.36
C SER A 133 -5.19 -15.54 -5.48
N LEU A 134 -5.49 -15.96 -6.70
CA LEU A 134 -5.80 -17.37 -6.99
C LEU A 134 -4.63 -18.29 -6.58
N ALA A 135 -3.39 -17.82 -6.72
CA ALA A 135 -2.20 -18.55 -6.27
C ALA A 135 -2.20 -18.79 -4.76
N SER A 136 -2.70 -17.84 -3.98
CA SER A 136 -2.72 -17.86 -2.50
C SER A 136 -3.99 -18.46 -1.91
N LEU A 137 -4.92 -18.96 -2.73
CA LEU A 137 -6.14 -19.61 -2.23
C LEU A 137 -5.75 -20.89 -1.47
N GLU A 138 -6.11 -20.98 -0.19
CA GLU A 138 -5.82 -22.15 0.63
C GLU A 138 -6.71 -23.35 0.26
N SER A 139 -6.23 -24.56 0.56
CA SER A 139 -7.01 -25.78 0.34
C SER A 139 -8.33 -25.77 1.12
N SER A 140 -9.38 -26.29 0.51
CA SER A 140 -10.76 -26.29 1.02
C SER A 140 -11.44 -24.91 1.07
N ASN A 141 -10.80 -23.87 0.55
CA ASN A 141 -11.40 -22.53 0.43
C ASN A 141 -11.96 -22.31 -0.98
N SER A 142 -12.91 -21.40 -1.05
CA SER A 142 -13.48 -20.94 -2.32
C SER A 142 -13.57 -19.41 -2.36
N GLY A 143 -13.64 -18.88 -3.56
CA GLY A 143 -13.82 -17.45 -3.76
C GLY A 143 -14.35 -17.12 -5.15
N ASP A 144 -14.97 -15.96 -5.27
CA ASP A 144 -15.46 -15.44 -6.55
C ASP A 144 -14.39 -14.56 -7.18
N ILE A 145 -14.13 -14.72 -8.47
CA ILE A 145 -13.22 -13.84 -9.21
C ILE A 145 -13.81 -12.44 -9.27
N ILE A 146 -13.10 -11.47 -8.71
CA ILE A 146 -13.53 -10.06 -8.71
C ILE A 146 -12.67 -9.19 -9.64
N MET A 147 -11.44 -9.61 -9.93
CA MET A 147 -10.52 -8.85 -10.75
C MET A 147 -9.51 -9.77 -11.42
N ILE A 148 -9.16 -9.44 -12.66
CA ILE A 148 -8.12 -10.11 -13.44
C ILE A 148 -7.18 -9.04 -13.99
N LEU A 149 -5.92 -9.07 -13.55
CA LEU A 149 -4.89 -8.10 -13.93
C LEU A 149 -4.01 -8.70 -15.02
N THR A 150 -4.42 -8.58 -16.29
CA THR A 150 -3.69 -9.20 -17.40
C THR A 150 -2.90 -8.19 -18.21
N THR A 151 -1.70 -8.61 -18.65
CA THR A 151 -0.96 -7.98 -19.72
C THR A 151 -1.44 -8.48 -21.08
N ALA A 152 -0.94 -7.89 -22.16
CA ALA A 152 -1.27 -8.35 -23.52
C ALA A 152 -0.90 -9.82 -23.73
N GLY A 153 0.21 -10.30 -23.12
CA GLY A 153 0.66 -11.70 -23.24
C GLY A 153 -0.20 -12.70 -22.46
N ASP A 154 -0.88 -12.25 -21.41
CA ASP A 154 -1.73 -13.14 -20.58
C ASP A 154 -3.10 -13.42 -21.22
N ARG A 155 -3.54 -12.58 -22.16
CA ARG A 155 -4.90 -12.66 -22.75
C ARG A 155 -5.18 -13.99 -23.43
N GLU A 156 -4.26 -14.45 -24.26
CA GLU A 156 -4.44 -15.71 -24.99
C GLU A 156 -4.59 -16.91 -24.04
N ILE A 157 -3.77 -16.93 -22.98
CA ILE A 157 -3.83 -17.96 -21.95
C ILE A 157 -5.16 -17.86 -21.18
N LEU A 158 -5.58 -16.66 -20.82
CA LEU A 158 -6.85 -16.45 -20.11
C LEU A 158 -8.06 -16.87 -20.97
N GLU A 159 -8.07 -16.54 -22.26
CA GLU A 159 -9.12 -16.94 -23.20
C GLU A 159 -9.22 -18.47 -23.28
N GLN A 160 -8.09 -19.19 -23.28
CA GLN A 160 -8.06 -20.65 -23.28
C GLN A 160 -8.63 -21.26 -22.00
N THR A 161 -8.42 -20.60 -20.85
CA THR A 161 -9.01 -21.05 -19.58
C THR A 161 -10.52 -20.87 -19.54
N GLY A 162 -11.02 -19.83 -20.21
CA GLY A 162 -12.43 -19.43 -20.24
C GLY A 162 -12.90 -18.76 -18.96
N LEU A 163 -11.99 -18.41 -18.04
CA LEU A 163 -12.32 -17.75 -16.77
C LEU A 163 -12.82 -16.33 -16.97
N LYS A 164 -13.80 -15.94 -16.14
CA LYS A 164 -14.45 -14.61 -16.16
C LYS A 164 -14.63 -14.08 -14.74
N ILE A 165 -14.75 -12.76 -14.64
CA ILE A 165 -15.16 -12.11 -13.40
C ILE A 165 -16.55 -12.66 -13.01
N GLY A 166 -16.69 -13.04 -11.74
CA GLY A 166 -17.88 -13.67 -11.17
C GLY A 166 -17.82 -15.20 -11.11
N ASP A 167 -16.87 -15.84 -11.77
CA ASP A 167 -16.71 -17.29 -11.66
C ASP A 167 -16.26 -17.64 -10.23
N LYS A 168 -16.85 -18.72 -9.71
CA LYS A 168 -16.49 -19.28 -8.41
C LYS A 168 -15.38 -20.32 -8.57
N ILE A 169 -14.30 -20.11 -7.86
CA ILE A 169 -13.15 -21.03 -7.84
C ILE A 169 -13.08 -21.72 -6.49
N THR A 170 -12.76 -22.99 -6.50
CA THR A 170 -12.52 -23.82 -5.30
C THR A 170 -11.14 -24.45 -5.42
N ARG A 171 -10.42 -24.55 -4.31
CA ARG A 171 -9.18 -25.34 -4.26
C ARG A 171 -9.43 -26.60 -3.42
N ASN A 172 -9.34 -27.78 -4.04
CA ASN A 172 -9.48 -29.07 -3.39
C ASN A 172 -8.21 -29.90 -3.64
N ASP A 173 -7.64 -30.44 -2.58
CA ASP A 173 -6.42 -31.28 -2.63
C ASP A 173 -5.26 -30.69 -3.45
N GLY A 174 -5.14 -29.36 -3.39
CA GLY A 174 -4.11 -28.62 -4.13
C GLY A 174 -4.50 -28.23 -5.56
N GLU A 175 -5.56 -28.79 -6.10
CA GLU A 175 -6.05 -28.51 -7.44
C GLU A 175 -7.11 -27.40 -7.45
N LEU A 176 -7.11 -26.60 -8.53
CA LEU A 176 -8.05 -25.51 -8.74
C LEU A 176 -9.20 -25.94 -9.63
N TRP A 177 -10.41 -25.63 -9.21
CA TRP A 177 -11.65 -26.01 -9.91
C TRP A 177 -12.55 -24.81 -10.15
N CYS A 178 -13.13 -24.73 -11.35
CA CYS A 178 -14.21 -23.81 -11.69
C CYS A 178 -15.45 -24.64 -12.06
N GLY A 179 -16.41 -24.78 -11.15
CA GLY A 179 -17.46 -25.78 -11.27
C GLY A 179 -16.86 -27.18 -11.34
N ASP A 180 -17.17 -27.91 -12.42
CA ASP A 180 -16.64 -29.29 -12.67
C ASP A 180 -15.36 -29.27 -13.52
N LYS A 181 -14.83 -28.10 -13.89
CA LYS A 181 -13.65 -27.96 -14.72
C LYS A 181 -12.39 -27.83 -13.87
N LEU A 182 -11.44 -28.77 -14.05
CA LEU A 182 -10.08 -28.63 -13.51
C LEU A 182 -9.34 -27.51 -14.25
N LEU A 183 -8.74 -26.59 -13.50
CA LEU A 183 -7.98 -25.48 -14.02
C LEU A 183 -6.48 -25.79 -13.94
N GLN A 184 -5.81 -25.64 -15.07
CA GLN A 184 -4.34 -25.64 -15.14
C GLN A 184 -3.90 -24.23 -15.47
N ILE A 185 -3.41 -23.52 -14.46
CA ILE A 185 -3.02 -22.13 -14.55
C ILE A 185 -1.61 -21.99 -13.97
N GLU A 186 -0.74 -21.33 -14.72
CA GLU A 186 0.60 -20.99 -14.22
C GLU A 186 0.53 -20.01 -13.04
N ASP A 187 1.45 -20.15 -12.08
CA ASP A 187 1.50 -19.31 -10.88
C ASP A 187 1.56 -17.83 -11.23
N SER A 188 2.29 -17.47 -12.30
CA SER A 188 2.41 -16.10 -12.80
C SER A 188 1.07 -15.46 -13.19
N LEU A 189 0.15 -16.23 -13.76
CA LEU A 189 -1.21 -15.78 -14.07
C LEU A 189 -2.13 -15.90 -12.86
N ALA A 190 -1.98 -16.94 -12.05
CA ALA A 190 -2.76 -17.13 -10.84
C ALA A 190 -2.55 -16.00 -9.81
N GLU A 191 -1.35 -15.39 -9.74
CA GLU A 191 -1.10 -14.21 -8.92
C GLU A 191 -1.86 -12.95 -9.38
N LYS A 192 -2.25 -12.89 -10.65
CA LYS A 192 -2.96 -11.75 -11.28
C LYS A 192 -4.48 -11.88 -11.22
N ILE A 193 -5.00 -13.01 -10.76
CA ILE A 193 -6.44 -13.27 -10.58
C ILE A 193 -6.77 -13.10 -9.11
N ILE A 194 -7.61 -12.10 -8.80
CA ILE A 194 -7.99 -11.76 -7.43
C ILE A 194 -9.38 -12.30 -7.13
N LEU A 195 -9.46 -13.00 -6.01
CA LEU A 195 -10.68 -13.60 -5.48
C LEU A 195 -11.17 -12.84 -4.25
N ARG A 196 -12.49 -12.77 -4.09
CA ARG A 196 -13.15 -12.49 -2.82
C ARG A 196 -13.45 -13.84 -2.18
N CYS A 197 -12.71 -14.15 -1.10
CA CYS A 197 -12.87 -15.43 -0.38
C CYS A 197 -14.21 -15.46 0.39
N ILE A 198 -14.82 -16.62 0.39
CA ILE A 198 -16.12 -16.88 1.04
C ILE A 198 -15.88 -17.85 2.22
#